data_0f4d266777975523ae915f8dc7f6bdc0
#
_entry.id   0f4d266777975523ae915f8dc7f6bdc0
#
_cell.length_a   1.000
_cell.length_b   1.000
_cell.length_c   1.000
_cell.angle_alpha   90.00
_cell.angle_beta   90.00
_cell.angle_gamma   90.00
#
_symmetry.space_group_name_H-M   'P 1'
#
loop_
_entity.id
_entity.type
_entity.pdbx_description
1 polymer ?
#
loop_
_entity_poly.entity_id
_entity_poly.type
_entity_poly.pdbx_seq_one_letter_code
_entity_poly.pdbx_strand_id
1 'polypeptide(L)'
;MKKVSFTKMEDGTAQEYAFLDTLEDQYKAALPARLISTLKGLADGLSGYQISRLDHCLQGATRAQRAGEDLELVMAILFHDIGDELAVYSHSEMAGAILRPFVSEKVYWIVKH
;
A
#
# COMPACT_ATOMS: atom_id res chain seq x y z
N MET A 1 20.04 9.19 20.35
CA MET A 1 19.72 10.23 19.34
C MET A 1 18.25 10.09 18.95
N LYS A 2 17.47 11.14 19.09
CA LYS A 2 16.04 11.13 18.70
C LYS A 2 15.82 11.79 17.35
N LYS A 3 16.64 12.76 17.00
CA LYS A 3 16.61 13.51 15.74
C LYS A 3 18.02 13.84 15.32
N VAL A 4 18.23 14.00 14.04
CA VAL A 4 19.49 14.54 13.52
C VAL A 4 19.58 16.03 13.82
N SER A 5 20.80 16.57 13.83
CA SER A 5 21.06 17.97 14.13
C SER A 5 20.99 18.90 12.90
N PHE A 6 21.07 18.32 11.71
CA PHE A 6 21.14 19.11 10.48
C PHE A 6 19.76 19.41 9.89
N THR A 7 19.67 20.50 9.14
CA THR A 7 18.50 20.87 8.35
C THR A 7 18.74 20.78 6.84
N LYS A 8 20.01 20.74 6.44
CA LYS A 8 20.41 20.56 5.03
C LYS A 8 21.07 19.19 4.90
N MET A 9 20.72 18.46 3.85
CA MET A 9 21.24 17.10 3.63
C MET A 9 22.77 17.06 3.54
N GLU A 10 23.39 18.08 2.97
CA GLU A 10 24.85 18.17 2.82
C GLU A 10 25.59 18.28 4.16
N ASP A 11 24.91 18.69 5.22
CA ASP A 11 25.50 18.89 6.55
C ASP A 11 25.42 17.64 7.44
N GLY A 12 24.83 16.54 6.94
CA GLY A 12 24.70 15.31 7.70
C GLY A 12 26.02 14.56 7.82
N THR A 13 26.22 13.95 8.99
CA THR A 13 27.37 13.06 9.24
C THR A 13 27.01 11.62 8.90
N ALA A 14 28.04 10.78 8.70
CA ALA A 14 27.83 9.33 8.46
C ALA A 14 27.04 8.68 9.60
N GLN A 15 27.31 9.09 10.85
CA GLN A 15 26.59 8.57 12.03
C GLN A 15 25.12 8.97 12.01
N GLU A 16 24.83 10.21 11.62
CA GLU A 16 23.45 10.69 11.51
C GLU A 16 22.68 9.97 10.40
N TYR A 17 23.31 9.73 9.24
CA TYR A 17 22.69 8.97 8.19
C TYR A 17 22.46 7.51 8.55
N ALA A 18 23.39 6.89 9.28
CA ALA A 18 23.19 5.53 9.79
C ALA A 18 21.99 5.47 10.75
N PHE A 19 21.82 6.48 11.60
CA PHE A 19 20.65 6.59 12.46
C PHE A 19 19.36 6.74 11.67
N LEU A 20 19.34 7.59 10.64
CA LEU A 20 18.17 7.77 9.76
C LEU A 20 17.81 6.47 9.05
N ASP A 21 18.80 5.70 8.62
CA ASP A 21 18.56 4.39 7.98
C ASP A 21 17.80 3.44 8.92
N THR A 22 18.13 3.46 10.22
CA THR A 22 17.39 2.62 11.18
C THR A 22 15.95 3.06 11.31
N LEU A 23 15.67 4.36 11.27
CA LEU A 23 14.31 4.89 11.30
C LEU A 23 13.54 4.56 10.02
N GLU A 24 14.20 4.66 8.87
CA GLU A 24 13.59 4.28 7.60
C GLU A 24 13.24 2.80 7.56
N ASP A 25 14.10 1.93 8.07
CA ASP A 25 13.83 0.50 8.13
C ASP A 25 12.62 0.20 9.01
N GLN A 26 12.50 0.87 10.16
CA GLN A 26 11.32 0.75 11.02
C GLN A 26 10.06 1.25 10.33
N TYR A 27 10.16 2.36 9.62
CA TYR A 27 9.04 2.94 8.89
C TYR A 27 8.58 2.02 7.76
N LYS A 28 9.51 1.42 7.01
CA LYS A 28 9.20 0.45 5.97
C LYS A 28 8.55 -0.81 6.56
N ALA A 29 9.04 -1.29 7.69
CA ALA A 29 8.49 -2.47 8.35
C ALA A 29 7.04 -2.25 8.83
N ALA A 30 6.63 -1.01 9.06
CA ALA A 30 5.27 -0.65 9.46
C ALA A 30 4.33 -0.44 8.24
N LEU A 31 4.80 -0.64 7.01
CA LEU A 31 3.98 -0.47 5.82
C LEU A 31 2.71 -1.33 5.82
N PRO A 32 2.73 -2.62 6.22
CA PRO A 32 1.50 -3.41 6.25
C PRO A 32 0.41 -2.78 7.11
N ALA A 33 0.76 -2.24 8.27
CA ALA A 33 -0.21 -1.56 9.15
C ALA A 33 -0.80 -0.31 8.50
N ARG A 34 0.02 0.47 7.78
CA ARG A 34 -0.45 1.65 7.05
C ARG A 34 -1.36 1.27 5.88
N LEU A 35 -1.04 0.19 5.17
CA LEU A 35 -1.87 -0.30 4.07
C LEU A 35 -3.25 -0.74 4.58
N ILE A 36 -3.29 -1.46 5.70
CA ILE A 36 -4.55 -1.88 6.31
C ILE A 36 -5.37 -0.67 6.77
N SER A 37 -4.72 0.32 7.38
CA SER A 37 -5.38 1.55 7.80
C SER A 37 -5.99 2.30 6.60
N THR A 38 -5.24 2.41 5.51
CA THR A 38 -5.72 3.05 4.28
C THR A 38 -6.88 2.25 3.66
N LEU A 39 -6.79 0.93 3.66
CA LEU A 39 -7.86 0.06 3.19
C LEU A 39 -9.16 0.30 3.98
N LYS A 40 -9.07 0.36 5.30
CA LYS A 40 -10.23 0.64 6.16
C LYS A 40 -10.85 1.99 5.84
N GLY A 41 -10.05 2.98 5.47
CA GLY A 41 -10.52 4.30 5.09
C GLY A 41 -11.41 4.30 3.84
N LEU A 42 -11.35 3.27 3.02
CA LEU A 42 -12.21 3.16 1.84
C LEU A 42 -13.69 2.98 2.20
N ALA A 43 -14.02 2.66 3.44
CA ALA A 43 -15.39 2.59 3.91
C ALA A 43 -16.09 3.95 3.82
N ASP A 44 -15.34 5.04 3.99
CA ASP A 44 -15.84 6.42 4.01
C ASP A 44 -15.51 7.19 2.71
N GLY A 45 -15.08 6.48 1.68
CA GLY A 45 -14.70 7.06 0.40
C GLY A 45 -15.90 7.35 -0.50
N LEU A 46 -15.75 7.06 -1.78
CA LEU A 46 -16.78 7.30 -2.80
C LEU A 46 -18.13 6.72 -2.38
N SER A 47 -19.15 7.56 -2.38
CA SER A 47 -20.53 7.18 -2.03
C SER A 47 -21.36 6.90 -3.28
N GLY A 48 -22.62 6.49 -3.06
CA GLY A 48 -23.58 6.27 -4.13
C GLY A 48 -23.78 4.82 -4.53
N TYR A 49 -22.92 3.92 -4.09
CA TYR A 49 -23.06 2.49 -4.33
C TYR A 49 -23.76 1.79 -3.17
N GLN A 50 -24.31 0.61 -3.44
CA GLN A 50 -24.98 -0.19 -2.40
C GLN A 50 -24.03 -0.69 -1.32
N ILE A 51 -22.76 -0.86 -1.68
CA ILE A 51 -21.71 -1.28 -0.75
C ILE A 51 -20.55 -0.29 -0.81
N SER A 52 -19.77 -0.21 0.27
CA SER A 52 -18.58 0.63 0.30
C SER A 52 -17.46 0.04 -0.56
N ARG A 53 -16.45 0.87 -0.90
CA ARG A 53 -15.23 0.39 -1.56
C ARG A 53 -14.51 -0.65 -0.72
N LEU A 54 -14.53 -0.49 0.60
CA LEU A 54 -13.94 -1.49 1.50
C LEU A 54 -14.64 -2.84 1.34
N ASP A 55 -15.96 -2.86 1.39
CA ASP A 55 -16.73 -4.10 1.24
C ASP A 55 -16.49 -4.73 -0.13
N HIS A 56 -16.41 -3.93 -1.18
CA HIS A 56 -16.08 -4.40 -2.52
C HIS A 56 -14.73 -5.12 -2.54
N CYS A 57 -13.70 -4.52 -1.94
CA CYS A 57 -12.36 -5.13 -1.87
C CYS A 57 -12.37 -6.41 -1.05
N LEU A 58 -13.06 -6.42 0.09
CA LEU A 58 -13.17 -7.61 0.95
C LEU A 58 -13.91 -8.75 0.24
N GLN A 59 -14.99 -8.44 -0.47
CA GLN A 59 -15.74 -9.45 -1.22
C GLN A 59 -14.89 -10.06 -2.33
N GLY A 60 -14.16 -9.24 -3.09
CA GLY A 60 -13.28 -9.71 -4.15
C GLY A 60 -12.19 -10.64 -3.61
N ALA A 61 -11.52 -10.22 -2.54
CA ALA A 61 -10.47 -11.01 -1.90
C ALA A 61 -11.02 -12.32 -1.33
N THR A 62 -12.20 -12.28 -0.71
CA THR A 62 -12.86 -13.47 -0.16
C THR A 62 -13.21 -14.49 -1.26
N ARG A 63 -13.72 -14.00 -2.39
CA ARG A 63 -14.03 -14.87 -3.53
C ARG A 63 -12.79 -15.54 -4.09
N ALA A 64 -11.70 -14.78 -4.22
CA ALA A 64 -10.42 -15.31 -4.69
C ALA A 64 -9.86 -16.37 -3.73
N GLN A 65 -9.93 -16.12 -2.43
CA GLN A 65 -9.49 -17.06 -1.41
C GLN A 65 -10.30 -18.35 -1.47
N ARG A 66 -11.61 -18.25 -1.58
CA ARG A 66 -12.50 -19.42 -1.66
C ARG A 66 -12.31 -20.20 -2.97
N ALA A 67 -11.92 -19.54 -4.04
CA ALA A 67 -11.61 -20.18 -5.33
C ALA A 67 -10.24 -20.87 -5.33
N GLY A 68 -9.47 -20.77 -4.25
CA GLY A 68 -8.17 -21.42 -4.15
C GLY A 68 -7.04 -20.67 -4.84
N GLU A 69 -7.23 -19.37 -5.14
CA GLU A 69 -6.17 -18.56 -5.73
C GLU A 69 -5.01 -18.38 -4.75
N ASP A 70 -3.81 -18.14 -5.28
CA ASP A 70 -2.67 -17.97 -4.41
C ASP A 70 -2.77 -16.68 -3.59
N LEU A 71 -2.05 -16.65 -2.46
CA LEU A 71 -2.11 -15.54 -1.51
C LEU A 71 -1.75 -14.21 -2.15
N GLU A 72 -0.80 -14.20 -3.05
CA GLU A 72 -0.34 -12.99 -3.73
C GLU A 72 -1.47 -12.34 -4.52
N LEU A 73 -2.24 -13.13 -5.26
CA LEU A 73 -3.39 -12.63 -6.01
C LEU A 73 -4.52 -12.18 -5.09
N VAL A 74 -4.78 -12.92 -4.00
CA VAL A 74 -5.78 -12.53 -2.99
C VAL A 74 -5.44 -11.15 -2.42
N MET A 75 -4.17 -10.93 -2.05
CA MET A 75 -3.71 -9.64 -1.52
C MET A 75 -3.80 -8.54 -2.57
N ALA A 76 -3.47 -8.84 -3.81
CA ALA A 76 -3.55 -7.87 -4.90
C ALA A 76 -5.01 -7.41 -5.11
N ILE A 77 -5.96 -8.32 -5.07
CA ILE A 77 -7.38 -7.98 -5.17
C ILE A 77 -7.82 -7.14 -3.98
N LEU A 78 -7.38 -7.50 -2.78
CA LEU A 78 -7.73 -6.75 -1.57
C LEU A 78 -7.30 -5.28 -1.64
N PHE A 79 -6.13 -5.01 -2.21
CA PHE A 79 -5.54 -3.68 -2.24
C PHE A 79 -5.66 -2.96 -3.60
N HIS A 80 -6.37 -3.55 -4.58
CA HIS A 80 -6.36 -2.98 -5.94
C HIS A 80 -6.96 -1.58 -6.05
N ASP A 81 -7.85 -1.19 -5.15
CA ASP A 81 -8.48 0.14 -5.11
C ASP A 81 -7.88 1.06 -4.04
N ILE A 82 -6.73 0.69 -3.46
CA ILE A 82 -6.14 1.45 -2.35
C ILE A 82 -5.78 2.89 -2.71
N GLY A 83 -5.58 3.17 -3.98
CA GLY A 83 -5.29 4.53 -4.47
C GLY A 83 -6.51 5.38 -4.79
N ASP A 84 -7.72 4.87 -4.58
CA ASP A 84 -8.96 5.52 -5.02
C ASP A 84 -9.12 6.92 -4.44
N GLU A 85 -8.75 7.14 -3.19
CA GLU A 85 -8.89 8.44 -2.52
C GLU A 85 -7.97 9.52 -3.10
N LEU A 86 -6.71 9.16 -3.40
CA LEU A 86 -5.70 10.12 -3.83
C LEU A 86 -5.44 10.12 -5.32
N ALA A 87 -5.71 9.01 -6.00
CA ALA A 87 -5.42 8.82 -7.40
C ALA A 87 -6.66 8.33 -8.15
N VAL A 88 -7.76 9.07 -8.02
CA VAL A 88 -9.05 8.68 -8.60
C VAL A 88 -8.98 8.48 -10.12
N TYR A 89 -8.07 9.18 -10.80
CA TYR A 89 -7.88 9.05 -12.26
C TYR A 89 -6.90 7.95 -12.66
N SER A 90 -6.16 7.39 -11.70
CA SER A 90 -5.08 6.41 -11.97
C SER A 90 -4.89 5.45 -10.81
N HIS A 91 -5.98 5.07 -10.14
CA HIS A 91 -5.89 4.25 -8.92
C HIS A 91 -5.25 2.88 -9.16
N SER A 92 -5.44 2.28 -10.32
CA SER A 92 -4.83 0.99 -10.63
C SER A 92 -3.31 1.10 -10.81
N GLU A 93 -2.83 2.18 -11.40
CA GLU A 93 -1.40 2.44 -11.51
C GLU A 93 -0.76 2.66 -10.14
N MET A 94 -1.45 3.41 -9.27
CA MET A 94 -0.98 3.63 -7.90
C MET A 94 -0.94 2.33 -7.10
N ALA A 95 -1.99 1.53 -7.18
CA ALA A 95 -2.02 0.22 -6.52
C ALA A 95 -0.91 -0.68 -7.02
N GLY A 96 -0.68 -0.71 -8.33
CA GLY A 96 0.42 -1.46 -8.93
C GLY A 96 1.78 -1.02 -8.40
N ALA A 97 2.02 0.29 -8.33
CA ALA A 97 3.28 0.83 -7.81
C ALA A 97 3.52 0.45 -6.34
N ILE A 98 2.47 0.51 -5.52
CA ILE A 98 2.55 0.13 -4.10
C ILE A 98 2.87 -1.35 -3.94
N LEU A 99 2.22 -2.21 -4.73
CA LEU A 99 2.33 -3.66 -4.59
C LEU A 99 3.56 -4.25 -5.31
N ARG A 100 4.11 -3.55 -6.28
CA ARG A 100 5.18 -4.07 -7.14
C ARG A 100 6.35 -4.72 -6.40
N PRO A 101 6.86 -4.16 -5.29
CA PRO A 101 7.98 -4.79 -4.57
C PRO A 101 7.64 -6.15 -3.94
N PHE A 102 6.35 -6.48 -3.82
CA PHE A 102 5.88 -7.61 -3.02
C PHE A 102 5.21 -8.70 -3.85
N VAL A 103 5.01 -8.47 -5.16
CA VAL A 103 4.26 -9.39 -6.01
C VAL A 103 5.07 -9.74 -7.26
N SER A 104 4.66 -10.82 -7.96
CA SER A 104 5.26 -11.21 -9.23
C SER A 104 4.95 -10.20 -10.33
N GLU A 105 5.73 -10.22 -11.40
CA GLU A 105 5.48 -9.38 -12.57
C GLU A 105 4.08 -9.62 -13.16
N LYS A 106 3.62 -10.85 -13.14
CA LYS A 106 2.28 -11.20 -13.62
C LYS A 106 1.20 -10.53 -12.79
N VAL A 107 1.29 -10.60 -11.47
CA VAL A 107 0.31 -9.99 -10.56
C VAL A 107 0.37 -8.47 -10.65
N TYR A 108 1.57 -7.91 -10.71
CA TYR A 108 1.75 -6.47 -10.92
C TYR A 108 1.03 -6.00 -12.20
N TRP A 109 1.23 -6.72 -13.29
CA TRP A 109 0.58 -6.38 -14.56
C TRP A 109 -0.95 -6.43 -14.46
N ILE A 110 -1.48 -7.45 -13.78
CA ILE A 110 -2.93 -7.59 -13.57
C ILE A 110 -3.48 -6.41 -12.79
N VAL A 111 -2.82 -6.00 -11.72
CA VAL A 111 -3.27 -4.87 -10.88
C VAL A 111 -3.22 -3.57 -11.65
N LYS A 112 -2.15 -3.33 -12.39
CA LYS A 112 -1.92 -2.09 -13.12
C LYS A 112 -2.90 -1.90 -14.29
N HIS A 113 -3.28 -2.97 -14.91
CA HIS A 113 -4.15 -2.99 -16.09
C HIS A 113 -5.51 -3.59 -15.76
#